data_afe218769df9f5d6de730e6c761f82e3
#
_entry.id   afe218769df9f5d6de730e6c761f82e3
#
_cell.length_a   1.000
_cell.length_b   1.000
_cell.length_c   1.000
_cell.angle_alpha   90.00
_cell.angle_beta   90.00
_cell.angle_gamma   90.00
#
_symmetry.space_group_name_H-M   'P 1'
#
loop_
_entity.id
_entity.type
_entity.pdbx_description
1 polymer ?
#
loop_
_entity_poly.entity_id
_entity_poly.type
_entity_poly.pdbx_seq_one_letter_code
_entity_poly.pdbx_strand_id
1 'polypeptide(L)'
;MTERSLTDPTLPSACFAAHLPKRLSLRQPAAAYAPSNIALAKYWGKRDYVLNLPLNSSLSISLADWGSHTQIFPAETACDEVWLNGVSLPLDSVFAQKIISFLNFFRREQMLPLRVETVNTLPTAAGLASSASGFAALTLALDKAFNLQLSHAVLSMLARFGSGSATRSLWHGFVRWDRGEKQDGSDSFARPLALDWPEFRIAIVPVDTGPKSRSSRDGMNHTVATSPLFQIWPAQAEADCTAVHMALEARDFATLGALSEANALALHATMMAARPALCYLKPQSWSVLEQLWAAREEGHEIYATMDAGANVKLLFLSSEESFVRHNFSTASVIRPFDQP
;
A
#
# COMPACT_ATOMS: atom_id res chain seq x y z
N MET A 1 16.73 21.46 0.95
CA MET A 1 15.81 21.34 -0.22
C MET A 1 14.43 21.60 0.30
N THR A 2 13.84 22.74 -0.07
CA THR A 2 12.54 23.20 0.38
C THR A 2 11.44 22.21 -0.02
N GLU A 3 10.65 21.74 0.95
CA GLU A 3 9.42 20.98 0.71
C GLU A 3 8.51 21.82 -0.18
N ARG A 4 8.47 21.49 -1.47
CA ARG A 4 7.41 21.98 -2.34
C ARG A 4 6.15 21.22 -1.96
N SER A 5 5.21 21.96 -1.39
CA SER A 5 3.91 21.47 -0.94
C SER A 5 3.16 20.75 -2.08
N LEU A 6 2.42 19.69 -1.75
CA LEU A 6 1.41 19.06 -2.62
C LEU A 6 0.33 20.04 -3.13
N THR A 7 0.37 21.27 -2.68
CA THR A 7 -0.53 22.37 -3.06
C THR A 7 0.00 23.23 -4.22
N ASP A 8 1.18 22.89 -4.80
CA ASP A 8 1.63 23.56 -6.02
C ASP A 8 0.84 22.96 -7.22
N PRO A 9 -0.17 23.69 -7.76
CA PRO A 9 -1.05 23.18 -8.81
C PRO A 9 -0.33 23.01 -10.16
N THR A 10 0.95 23.38 -10.26
CA THR A 10 1.62 23.49 -11.57
C THR A 10 2.39 22.24 -11.99
N LEU A 11 2.69 21.31 -11.09
CA LEU A 11 3.62 20.20 -11.40
C LEU A 11 2.98 18.82 -11.65
N PRO A 12 2.03 18.32 -10.87
CA PRO A 12 1.34 17.06 -11.21
C PRO A 12 0.35 17.22 -12.35
N SER A 13 -0.21 18.42 -12.52
CA SER A 13 -1.24 18.69 -13.54
C SER A 13 -0.75 18.49 -14.98
N ALA A 14 0.53 18.70 -15.27
CA ALA A 14 1.05 18.56 -16.63
C ALA A 14 1.05 17.09 -17.10
N CYS A 15 1.47 16.14 -16.25
CA CYS A 15 1.50 14.72 -16.59
C CYS A 15 0.09 14.12 -16.80
N PHE A 16 -0.92 14.67 -16.08
CA PHE A 16 -2.30 14.16 -16.12
C PHE A 16 -3.28 15.09 -16.83
N ALA A 17 -2.85 16.29 -17.18
CA ALA A 17 -3.68 17.25 -17.91
C ALA A 17 -4.25 16.64 -19.21
N ALA A 18 -3.51 15.73 -19.83
CA ALA A 18 -3.94 15.02 -21.03
C ALA A 18 -4.99 13.93 -20.75
N HIS A 19 -5.06 13.41 -19.51
CA HIS A 19 -5.96 12.31 -19.15
C HIS A 19 -7.21 12.76 -18.42
N LEU A 20 -7.24 13.98 -17.89
CA LEU A 20 -8.38 14.52 -17.16
C LEU A 20 -9.05 15.63 -17.98
N PRO A 21 -10.38 15.64 -18.10
CA PRO A 21 -11.11 16.68 -18.81
C PRO A 21 -10.89 18.04 -18.13
N LYS A 22 -10.99 19.13 -18.91
CA LYS A 22 -10.84 20.49 -18.38
C LYS A 22 -11.89 20.85 -17.32
N ARG A 23 -13.07 20.28 -17.44
CA ARG A 23 -14.17 20.42 -16.48
C ARG A 23 -14.73 19.05 -16.11
N LEU A 24 -14.90 18.84 -14.82
CA LEU A 24 -15.57 17.68 -14.24
C LEU A 24 -17.03 18.01 -14.02
N SER A 25 -17.88 17.03 -14.29
CA SER A 25 -19.31 17.07 -13.96
C SER A 25 -19.66 15.76 -13.28
N LEU A 26 -20.12 15.84 -12.05
CA LEU A 26 -20.59 14.67 -11.32
C LEU A 26 -21.87 14.17 -12.01
N ARG A 27 -21.81 12.99 -12.60
CA ARG A 27 -22.91 12.39 -13.35
C ARG A 27 -23.92 11.75 -12.41
N GLN A 28 -23.41 11.01 -11.43
CA GLN A 28 -24.18 10.29 -10.43
C GLN A 28 -23.28 9.96 -9.25
N PRO A 29 -23.85 9.70 -8.05
CA PRO A 29 -23.07 9.10 -6.97
C PRO A 29 -22.41 7.82 -7.42
N ALA A 30 -21.18 7.59 -6.97
CA ALA A 30 -20.44 6.40 -7.36
C ALA A 30 -19.73 5.78 -6.16
N ALA A 31 -19.57 4.46 -6.19
CA ALA A 31 -18.89 3.69 -5.17
C ALA A 31 -17.83 2.78 -5.80
N ALA A 32 -16.76 2.58 -5.08
CA ALA A 32 -15.74 1.61 -5.42
C ALA A 32 -15.15 0.95 -4.18
N TYR A 33 -14.73 -0.28 -4.35
CA TYR A 33 -13.93 -1.04 -3.40
C TYR A 33 -12.51 -1.18 -3.92
N ALA A 34 -11.54 -1.18 -3.01
CA ALA A 34 -10.17 -1.56 -3.30
C ALA A 34 -9.59 -2.39 -2.14
N PRO A 35 -8.91 -3.51 -2.42
CA PRO A 35 -8.30 -4.34 -1.39
C PRO A 35 -7.09 -3.67 -0.77
N SER A 36 -6.81 -3.94 0.48
CA SER A 36 -5.49 -3.71 1.05
C SER A 36 -4.50 -4.69 0.45
N ASN A 37 -3.22 -4.38 0.53
CA ASN A 37 -2.16 -5.25 0.02
C ASN A 37 -1.01 -5.37 1.02
N ILE A 38 -0.30 -6.48 0.94
CA ILE A 38 0.96 -6.73 1.64
C ILE A 38 2.07 -6.88 0.62
N ALA A 39 3.11 -6.07 0.74
CA ALA A 39 4.27 -6.17 -0.13
C ALA A 39 5.09 -7.42 0.21
N LEU A 40 5.39 -8.24 -0.79
CA LEU A 40 6.33 -9.34 -0.76
C LEU A 40 7.75 -8.85 -1.07
N ALA A 41 7.89 -7.93 -2.04
CA ALA A 41 9.08 -7.11 -2.23
C ALA A 41 8.74 -5.66 -1.91
N LYS A 42 9.47 -5.05 -0.96
CA LYS A 42 9.11 -3.80 -0.31
C LYS A 42 9.38 -2.57 -1.17
N TYR A 43 8.50 -1.58 -1.08
CA TYR A 43 8.69 -0.23 -1.54
C TYR A 43 9.23 0.64 -0.40
N TRP A 44 10.43 1.21 -0.57
CA TRP A 44 11.00 2.13 0.41
C TRP A 44 11.99 3.08 -0.23
N GLY A 45 11.70 4.38 -0.14
CA GLY A 45 12.47 5.44 -0.79
C GLY A 45 11.80 5.98 -2.06
N LYS A 46 12.01 7.27 -2.28
CA LYS A 46 11.48 7.99 -3.44
C LYS A 46 12.61 8.69 -4.18
N ARG A 47 12.59 8.61 -5.52
CA ARG A 47 13.44 9.40 -6.40
C ARG A 47 12.85 10.78 -6.74
N ASP A 48 11.51 10.90 -6.59
CA ASP A 48 10.81 12.17 -6.71
C ASP A 48 9.66 12.22 -5.69
N TYR A 49 9.66 13.25 -4.86
CA TYR A 49 8.67 13.42 -3.78
C TYR A 49 7.37 14.07 -4.27
N VAL A 50 7.43 14.91 -5.31
CA VAL A 50 6.27 15.58 -5.90
C VAL A 50 5.43 14.60 -6.68
N LEU A 51 6.08 13.84 -7.56
CA LEU A 51 5.43 12.80 -8.37
C LEU A 51 5.27 11.48 -7.63
N ASN A 52 5.75 11.41 -6.38
CA ASN A 52 5.72 10.21 -5.54
C ASN A 52 6.34 8.97 -6.23
N LEU A 53 7.44 9.19 -7.00
CA LEU A 53 8.11 8.14 -7.76
C LEU A 53 9.01 7.29 -6.87
N PRO A 54 8.93 5.96 -6.94
CA PRO A 54 9.72 5.06 -6.11
C PRO A 54 11.16 4.94 -6.60
N LEU A 55 12.07 4.60 -5.70
CA LEU A 55 13.47 4.27 -6.02
C LEU A 55 13.63 2.84 -6.53
N ASN A 56 12.75 1.95 -6.11
CA ASN A 56 12.76 0.54 -6.50
C ASN A 56 11.35 0.05 -6.84
N SER A 57 11.26 -0.94 -7.70
CA SER A 57 10.04 -1.69 -7.98
C SER A 57 9.60 -2.48 -6.75
N SER A 58 8.34 -2.85 -6.71
CA SER A 58 7.78 -3.60 -5.58
C SER A 58 6.66 -4.54 -6.05
N LEU A 59 6.44 -5.61 -5.28
CA LEU A 59 5.44 -6.60 -5.58
C LEU A 59 4.61 -6.88 -4.33
N SER A 60 3.31 -7.02 -4.48
CA SER A 60 2.39 -7.27 -3.37
C SER A 60 1.33 -8.31 -3.73
N ILE A 61 0.67 -8.80 -2.69
CA ILE A 61 -0.54 -9.59 -2.78
C ILE A 61 -1.68 -8.87 -2.08
N SER A 62 -2.89 -8.94 -2.64
CA SER A 62 -4.09 -8.35 -2.04
C SER A 62 -4.59 -9.18 -0.85
N LEU A 63 -5.36 -8.54 0.02
CA LEU A 63 -5.93 -9.15 1.22
C LEU A 63 -7.42 -9.47 1.07
N ALA A 64 -7.83 -9.99 -0.09
CA ALA A 64 -9.22 -10.37 -0.36
C ALA A 64 -10.21 -9.25 0.03
N ASP A 65 -11.12 -9.51 0.99
CA ASP A 65 -12.18 -8.57 1.43
C ASP A 65 -11.68 -7.51 2.42
N TRP A 66 -10.42 -7.54 2.80
CA TRP A 66 -9.85 -6.55 3.68
C TRP A 66 -9.37 -5.34 2.86
N GLY A 67 -10.16 -4.29 2.88
CA GLY A 67 -9.89 -3.12 2.05
C GLY A 67 -10.66 -1.88 2.49
N SER A 68 -10.98 -1.05 1.52
CA SER A 68 -11.76 0.17 1.74
C SER A 68 -12.87 0.28 0.69
N HIS A 69 -14.06 0.63 1.14
CA HIS A 69 -15.16 1.08 0.30
C HIS A 69 -15.21 2.60 0.33
N THR A 70 -15.19 3.24 -0.82
CA THR A 70 -15.34 4.70 -0.91
C THR A 70 -16.53 5.05 -1.79
N GLN A 71 -17.35 5.99 -1.30
CA GLN A 71 -18.49 6.55 -2.02
C GLN A 71 -18.27 8.05 -2.21
N ILE A 72 -18.74 8.57 -3.34
CA ILE A 72 -18.66 9.99 -3.70
C ILE A 72 -20.04 10.48 -4.06
N PHE A 73 -20.42 11.59 -3.43
CA PHE A 73 -21.68 12.29 -3.63
C PHE A 73 -21.42 13.78 -3.90
N PRO A 74 -22.39 14.52 -4.46
CA PRO A 74 -22.40 15.98 -4.32
C PRO A 74 -22.39 16.33 -2.83
N ALA A 75 -21.62 17.33 -2.43
CA ALA A 75 -21.72 17.84 -1.06
C ALA A 75 -23.08 18.52 -0.85
N GLU A 76 -23.62 18.41 0.36
CA GLU A 76 -24.84 19.12 0.75
C GLU A 76 -24.58 20.58 1.09
N THR A 77 -23.32 20.93 1.32
CA THR A 77 -22.85 22.25 1.68
C THR A 77 -21.98 22.88 0.58
N ALA A 78 -21.57 24.12 0.75
CA ALA A 78 -20.64 24.80 -0.15
C ALA A 78 -19.17 24.34 0.01
N CYS A 79 -18.91 23.42 0.94
CA CYS A 79 -17.58 22.87 1.24
C CYS A 79 -17.55 21.37 1.02
N ASP A 80 -16.35 20.81 0.90
CA ASP A 80 -16.19 19.36 0.91
C ASP A 80 -16.64 18.76 2.25
N GLU A 81 -17.04 17.51 2.22
CA GLU A 81 -17.40 16.72 3.39
C GLU A 81 -16.63 15.40 3.36
N VAL A 82 -15.96 15.06 4.45
CA VAL A 82 -15.14 13.84 4.54
C VAL A 82 -15.63 13.00 5.72
N TRP A 83 -15.99 11.75 5.43
CA TRP A 83 -16.47 10.79 6.40
C TRP A 83 -15.57 9.55 6.41
N LEU A 84 -15.24 9.07 7.60
CA LEU A 84 -14.48 7.84 7.80
C LEU A 84 -15.18 6.93 8.81
N ASN A 85 -15.50 5.70 8.38
CA ASN A 85 -16.20 4.70 9.20
C ASN A 85 -17.50 5.25 9.84
N GLY A 86 -18.26 6.02 9.08
CA GLY A 86 -19.52 6.62 9.53
C GLY A 86 -19.39 7.88 10.37
N VAL A 87 -18.16 8.38 10.60
CA VAL A 87 -17.91 9.60 11.38
C VAL A 87 -17.47 10.73 10.45
N SER A 88 -18.17 11.88 10.55
CA SER A 88 -17.77 13.11 9.86
C SER A 88 -16.50 13.66 10.49
N LEU A 89 -15.53 14.00 9.66
CA LEU A 89 -14.23 14.51 10.10
C LEU A 89 -14.14 16.04 9.93
N PRO A 90 -13.53 16.74 10.90
CA PRO A 90 -13.18 18.14 10.72
C PRO A 90 -12.30 18.34 9.48
N LEU A 91 -12.59 19.37 8.68
CA LEU A 91 -11.86 19.63 7.42
C LEU A 91 -10.38 19.99 7.64
N ASP A 92 -10.01 20.46 8.82
CA ASP A 92 -8.64 20.74 9.24
C ASP A 92 -7.89 19.50 9.74
N SER A 93 -8.55 18.37 9.88
CA SER A 93 -7.89 17.10 10.24
C SER A 93 -6.91 16.67 9.16
N VAL A 94 -5.79 16.05 9.58
CA VAL A 94 -4.73 15.57 8.67
C VAL A 94 -5.28 14.61 7.60
N PHE A 95 -6.27 13.79 7.96
CA PHE A 95 -6.88 12.85 7.03
C PHE A 95 -7.75 13.60 5.99
N ALA A 96 -8.65 14.49 6.43
CA ALA A 96 -9.52 15.25 5.54
C ALA A 96 -8.68 16.11 4.58
N GLN A 97 -7.64 16.78 5.06
CA GLN A 97 -6.76 17.59 4.23
C GLN A 97 -6.06 16.78 3.13
N LYS A 98 -5.67 15.54 3.40
CA LYS A 98 -5.12 14.64 2.36
C LYS A 98 -6.15 14.27 1.30
N ILE A 99 -7.38 13.99 1.70
CA ILE A 99 -8.48 13.69 0.78
C ILE A 99 -8.79 14.93 -0.08
N ILE A 100 -8.96 16.10 0.53
CA ILE A 100 -9.24 17.36 -0.18
C ILE A 100 -8.13 17.71 -1.18
N SER A 101 -6.87 17.56 -0.76
CA SER A 101 -5.72 17.77 -1.65
C SER A 101 -5.75 16.84 -2.86
N PHE A 102 -6.15 15.58 -2.64
CA PHE A 102 -6.31 14.61 -3.71
C PHE A 102 -7.49 14.95 -4.64
N LEU A 103 -8.63 15.42 -4.11
CA LEU A 103 -9.75 15.91 -4.91
C LEU A 103 -9.37 17.12 -5.75
N ASN A 104 -8.61 18.07 -5.18
CA ASN A 104 -8.13 19.26 -5.88
C ASN A 104 -7.26 18.91 -7.10
N PHE A 105 -6.56 17.80 -7.03
CA PHE A 105 -5.80 17.28 -8.14
C PHE A 105 -6.67 16.95 -9.37
N PHE A 106 -7.86 16.39 -9.14
CA PHE A 106 -8.83 16.08 -10.20
C PHE A 106 -9.57 17.34 -10.67
N ARG A 107 -10.12 18.11 -9.75
CA ARG A 107 -11.00 19.27 -10.05
C ARG A 107 -10.23 20.55 -10.39
N ARG A 108 -8.91 20.60 -10.07
CA ARG A 108 -8.06 21.78 -10.30
C ARG A 108 -8.67 23.04 -9.65
N GLU A 109 -8.92 24.09 -10.44
CA GLU A 109 -9.54 25.34 -9.98
C GLU A 109 -11.07 25.30 -9.96
N GLN A 110 -11.68 24.18 -10.34
CA GLN A 110 -13.13 24.09 -10.40
C GLN A 110 -13.72 24.01 -8.98
N MET A 111 -14.65 24.90 -8.67
CA MET A 111 -15.47 24.83 -7.46
C MET A 111 -16.51 23.69 -7.64
N LEU A 112 -16.21 22.56 -7.05
CA LEU A 112 -17.05 21.36 -7.09
C LEU A 112 -16.96 20.66 -5.73
N PRO A 113 -17.74 21.09 -4.73
CA PRO A 113 -17.77 20.46 -3.42
C PRO A 113 -18.25 19.01 -3.51
N LEU A 114 -17.54 18.11 -2.87
CA LEU A 114 -17.83 16.67 -2.86
C LEU A 114 -17.92 16.14 -1.43
N ARG A 115 -18.83 15.22 -1.21
CA ARG A 115 -18.89 14.38 -0.02
C ARG A 115 -18.23 13.05 -0.33
N VAL A 116 -17.19 12.73 0.44
CA VAL A 116 -16.43 11.48 0.35
C VAL A 116 -16.65 10.68 1.61
N GLU A 117 -17.19 9.48 1.47
CA GLU A 117 -17.39 8.53 2.57
C GLU A 117 -16.52 7.30 2.34
N THR A 118 -15.66 7.00 3.30
CA THR A 118 -14.81 5.81 3.25
C THR A 118 -15.08 4.92 4.46
N VAL A 119 -15.31 3.63 4.20
CA VAL A 119 -15.45 2.59 5.22
C VAL A 119 -14.34 1.57 5.02
N ASN A 120 -13.58 1.31 6.08
CA ASN A 120 -12.54 0.28 6.08
C ASN A 120 -13.10 -1.04 6.60
N THR A 121 -12.92 -2.13 5.85
CA THR A 121 -13.29 -3.49 6.26
C THR A 121 -12.17 -4.20 7.03
N LEU A 122 -11.02 -3.52 7.21
CA LEU A 122 -9.88 -4.02 7.96
C LEU A 122 -10.23 -4.12 9.46
N PRO A 123 -9.98 -5.25 10.12
CA PRO A 123 -10.06 -5.30 11.57
C PRO A 123 -9.14 -4.24 12.19
N THR A 124 -9.66 -3.48 13.15
CA THR A 124 -8.89 -2.42 13.85
C THR A 124 -7.62 -3.00 14.49
N ALA A 125 -7.69 -4.24 14.96
CA ALA A 125 -6.57 -4.98 15.54
C ALA A 125 -5.49 -5.41 14.54
N ALA A 126 -5.73 -5.38 13.22
CA ALA A 126 -4.76 -5.82 12.23
C ALA A 126 -3.56 -4.86 12.09
N GLY A 127 -3.67 -3.61 12.56
CA GLY A 127 -2.59 -2.61 12.49
C GLY A 127 -2.12 -2.33 11.06
N LEU A 128 -2.98 -2.60 10.06
CA LEU A 128 -2.71 -2.36 8.66
C LEU A 128 -3.00 -0.91 8.30
N ALA A 129 -2.15 -0.33 7.47
CA ALA A 129 -2.37 1.01 6.96
C ALA A 129 -3.47 1.01 5.89
N SER A 130 -4.62 1.63 6.18
CA SER A 130 -5.73 1.78 5.23
C SER A 130 -5.46 2.78 4.09
N SER A 131 -4.33 3.49 4.12
CA SER A 131 -4.03 4.51 3.09
C SER A 131 -3.88 3.91 1.68
N ALA A 132 -3.42 2.66 1.56
CA ALA A 132 -3.29 1.99 0.28
C ALA A 132 -4.66 1.74 -0.37
N SER A 133 -5.52 1.00 0.32
CA SER A 133 -6.87 0.70 -0.16
C SER A 133 -7.74 1.95 -0.24
N GLY A 134 -7.64 2.88 0.72
CA GLY A 134 -8.43 4.11 0.74
C GLY A 134 -8.20 5.00 -0.49
N PHE A 135 -6.94 5.28 -0.84
CA PHE A 135 -6.65 6.08 -2.04
C PHE A 135 -6.90 5.33 -3.36
N ALA A 136 -6.75 4.01 -3.38
CA ALA A 136 -7.13 3.21 -4.53
C ALA A 136 -8.66 3.23 -4.73
N ALA A 137 -9.45 3.00 -3.68
CA ALA A 137 -10.90 3.06 -3.73
C ALA A 137 -11.39 4.46 -4.13
N LEU A 138 -10.78 5.52 -3.58
CA LEU A 138 -11.08 6.90 -3.94
C LEU A 138 -10.80 7.17 -5.42
N THR A 139 -9.66 6.70 -5.94
CA THR A 139 -9.32 6.85 -7.37
C THR A 139 -10.34 6.17 -8.27
N LEU A 140 -10.72 4.93 -7.96
CA LEU A 140 -11.72 4.18 -8.70
C LEU A 140 -13.12 4.81 -8.60
N ALA A 141 -13.47 5.33 -7.42
CA ALA A 141 -14.76 6.01 -7.23
C ALA A 141 -14.84 7.32 -8.02
N LEU A 142 -13.74 8.09 -8.08
CA LEU A 142 -13.65 9.32 -8.89
C LEU A 142 -13.74 9.02 -10.40
N ASP A 143 -13.06 7.97 -10.87
CA ASP A 143 -13.16 7.52 -12.25
C ASP A 143 -14.61 7.24 -12.65
N LYS A 144 -15.32 6.49 -11.81
CA LYS A 144 -16.75 6.17 -12.01
C LYS A 144 -17.64 7.40 -11.89
N ALA A 145 -17.48 8.22 -10.85
CA ALA A 145 -18.32 9.39 -10.57
C ALA A 145 -18.29 10.40 -11.72
N PHE A 146 -17.13 10.61 -12.31
CA PHE A 146 -16.92 11.53 -13.41
C PHE A 146 -16.96 10.88 -14.78
N ASN A 147 -17.16 9.55 -14.85
CA ASN A 147 -17.17 8.76 -16.08
C ASN A 147 -15.92 9.02 -16.95
N LEU A 148 -14.73 8.98 -16.31
CA LEU A 148 -13.48 9.30 -17.00
C LEU A 148 -12.99 8.17 -17.89
N GLN A 149 -13.33 6.91 -17.56
CA GLN A 149 -12.94 5.70 -18.30
C GLN A 149 -11.43 5.59 -18.51
N LEU A 150 -10.69 5.87 -17.43
CA LEU A 150 -9.24 5.89 -17.47
C LEU A 150 -8.65 4.49 -17.63
N SER A 151 -7.54 4.38 -18.33
CA SER A 151 -6.80 3.12 -18.41
C SER A 151 -6.23 2.72 -17.06
N HIS A 152 -5.99 1.43 -16.84
CA HIS A 152 -5.40 0.92 -15.61
C HIS A 152 -4.05 1.58 -15.27
N ALA A 153 -3.22 1.86 -16.27
CA ALA A 153 -1.96 2.57 -16.07
C ALA A 153 -2.18 3.98 -15.50
N VAL A 154 -3.15 4.72 -16.05
CA VAL A 154 -3.48 6.07 -15.58
C VAL A 154 -4.08 6.03 -14.18
N LEU A 155 -5.00 5.09 -13.90
CA LEU A 155 -5.55 4.89 -12.55
C LEU A 155 -4.46 4.62 -11.52
N SER A 156 -3.50 3.75 -11.86
CA SER A 156 -2.37 3.45 -10.99
C SER A 156 -1.48 4.66 -10.75
N MET A 157 -1.16 5.42 -11.80
CA MET A 157 -0.41 6.66 -11.66
C MET A 157 -1.15 7.69 -10.78
N LEU A 158 -2.46 7.83 -10.92
CA LEU A 158 -3.28 8.72 -10.09
C LEU A 158 -3.29 8.28 -8.62
N ALA A 159 -3.54 7.00 -8.35
CA ALA A 159 -3.54 6.45 -6.99
C ALA A 159 -2.19 6.68 -6.27
N ARG A 160 -1.08 6.68 -7.02
CA ARG A 160 0.27 6.96 -6.51
C ARG A 160 0.37 8.30 -5.78
N PHE A 161 -0.32 9.34 -6.25
CA PHE A 161 -0.30 10.66 -5.61
C PHE A 161 -0.93 10.66 -4.23
N GLY A 162 -1.95 9.89 -4.01
CA GLY A 162 -2.55 9.72 -2.69
C GLY A 162 -1.62 8.92 -1.75
N SER A 163 -1.17 7.77 -2.23
CA SER A 163 -0.24 6.89 -1.50
C SER A 163 0.51 6.01 -2.50
N GLY A 164 1.84 5.91 -2.38
CA GLY A 164 2.63 5.03 -3.25
C GLY A 164 2.12 3.58 -3.25
N SER A 165 1.79 3.02 -2.09
CA SER A 165 1.25 1.66 -2.00
C SER A 165 -0.15 1.50 -2.62
N ALA A 166 -0.91 2.59 -2.82
CA ALA A 166 -2.23 2.55 -3.44
C ALA A 166 -2.17 2.09 -4.90
N THR A 167 -1.04 2.30 -5.58
CA THR A 167 -0.83 1.80 -6.94
C THR A 167 -1.12 0.31 -7.07
N ARG A 168 -0.82 -0.47 -6.02
CA ARG A 168 -0.98 -1.93 -6.01
C ARG A 168 -2.29 -2.40 -5.41
N SER A 169 -3.14 -1.51 -4.92
CA SER A 169 -4.45 -1.83 -4.34
C SER A 169 -5.62 -1.70 -5.33
N LEU A 170 -5.34 -1.46 -6.61
CA LEU A 170 -6.38 -1.33 -7.64
C LEU A 170 -6.92 -2.68 -8.12
N TRP A 171 -6.24 -3.77 -7.82
CA TRP A 171 -6.57 -5.13 -8.28
C TRP A 171 -6.45 -6.14 -7.15
N HIS A 172 -7.12 -7.28 -7.34
CA HIS A 172 -6.94 -8.48 -6.53
C HIS A 172 -5.72 -9.29 -7.03
N GLY A 173 -5.27 -10.24 -6.19
CA GLY A 173 -4.15 -11.12 -6.50
C GLY A 173 -2.78 -10.45 -6.39
N PHE A 174 -1.82 -10.95 -7.15
CA PHE A 174 -0.46 -10.40 -7.17
C PHE A 174 -0.37 -9.19 -8.08
N VAL A 175 0.27 -8.15 -7.59
CA VAL A 175 0.41 -6.87 -8.30
C VAL A 175 1.84 -6.38 -8.21
N ARG A 176 2.46 -6.11 -9.36
CA ARG A 176 3.79 -5.52 -9.47
C ARG A 176 3.69 -4.05 -9.81
N TRP A 177 4.41 -3.21 -9.10
CA TRP A 177 4.62 -1.80 -9.40
C TRP A 177 6.05 -1.59 -9.87
N ASP A 178 6.22 -1.24 -11.15
CA ASP A 178 7.51 -0.94 -11.72
C ASP A 178 7.93 0.50 -11.37
N ARG A 179 9.18 0.68 -10.95
CA ARG A 179 9.71 1.99 -10.54
C ARG A 179 9.66 3.02 -11.67
N GLY A 180 9.76 2.53 -12.90
CA GLY A 180 9.94 3.37 -14.08
C GLY A 180 11.29 4.11 -14.09
N GLU A 181 11.64 4.69 -15.22
CA GLU A 181 12.89 5.42 -15.41
C GLU A 181 12.66 6.87 -15.85
N LYS A 182 11.50 7.16 -16.46
CA LYS A 182 11.15 8.49 -16.92
C LYS A 182 10.99 9.46 -15.76
N GLN A 183 11.45 10.69 -15.97
CA GLN A 183 11.35 11.73 -14.94
C GLN A 183 9.92 12.20 -14.71
N ASP A 184 9.06 12.14 -15.75
CA ASP A 184 7.64 12.48 -15.64
C ASP A 184 6.81 11.38 -14.98
N GLY A 185 7.39 10.18 -14.75
CA GLY A 185 6.76 9.04 -14.10
C GLY A 185 5.65 8.39 -14.92
N SER A 186 5.58 8.65 -16.22
CA SER A 186 4.56 8.05 -17.12
C SER A 186 4.73 6.55 -17.31
N ASP A 187 5.89 5.99 -16.98
CA ASP A 187 6.23 4.57 -17.02
C ASP A 187 6.24 3.90 -15.62
N SER A 188 5.95 4.66 -14.55
CA SER A 188 5.88 4.13 -13.19
C SER A 188 4.43 3.89 -12.78
N PHE A 189 3.92 2.71 -13.04
CA PHE A 189 2.58 2.26 -12.68
C PHE A 189 2.58 0.78 -12.31
N ALA A 190 1.56 0.34 -11.59
CA ALA A 190 1.38 -1.04 -11.22
C ALA A 190 0.54 -1.78 -12.25
N ARG A 191 0.74 -3.10 -12.30
CA ARG A 191 -0.01 -4.02 -13.14
C ARG A 191 -0.32 -5.32 -12.38
N PRO A 192 -1.50 -5.90 -12.53
CA PRO A 192 -1.77 -7.22 -12.00
C PRO A 192 -0.93 -8.25 -12.74
N LEU A 193 -0.50 -9.28 -12.01
CA LEU A 193 0.11 -10.46 -12.60
C LEU A 193 -1.01 -11.48 -12.88
N ALA A 194 -0.97 -12.08 -14.07
CA ALA A 194 -1.94 -13.13 -14.45
C ALA A 194 -1.56 -14.47 -13.78
N LEU A 195 -1.45 -14.45 -12.45
CA LEU A 195 -1.07 -15.57 -11.61
C LEU A 195 -2.14 -15.76 -10.55
N ASP A 196 -2.76 -16.91 -10.59
CA ASP A 196 -3.71 -17.38 -9.60
C ASP A 196 -3.06 -18.50 -8.78
N TRP A 197 -3.05 -18.36 -7.44
CA TRP A 197 -2.44 -19.36 -6.54
C TRP A 197 -3.39 -19.64 -5.36
N PRO A 198 -4.43 -20.47 -5.58
CA PRO A 198 -5.49 -20.71 -4.61
C PRO A 198 -5.01 -21.27 -3.26
N GLU A 199 -3.86 -21.95 -3.24
CA GLU A 199 -3.27 -22.49 -2.02
C GLU A 199 -2.54 -21.44 -1.19
N PHE A 200 -2.26 -20.26 -1.73
CA PHE A 200 -1.53 -19.20 -1.02
C PHE A 200 -2.34 -18.64 0.16
N ARG A 201 -1.71 -18.54 1.30
CA ARG A 201 -2.32 -18.05 2.55
C ARG A 201 -1.46 -16.96 3.16
N ILE A 202 -2.13 -16.05 3.85
CA ILE A 202 -1.49 -15.03 4.69
C ILE A 202 -2.13 -15.10 6.07
N ALA A 203 -1.32 -15.07 7.13
CA ALA A 203 -1.85 -14.84 8.47
C ALA A 203 -1.25 -13.56 9.05
N ILE A 204 -2.08 -12.70 9.61
CA ILE A 204 -1.65 -11.48 10.28
C ILE A 204 -1.61 -11.73 11.77
N VAL A 205 -0.41 -11.71 12.34
CA VAL A 205 -0.17 -11.83 13.77
C VAL A 205 -0.14 -10.40 14.37
N PRO A 206 -1.16 -9.99 15.11
CA PRO A 206 -1.18 -8.68 15.74
C PRO A 206 -0.19 -8.65 16.91
N VAL A 207 0.73 -7.71 16.88
CA VAL A 207 1.71 -7.46 17.94
C VAL A 207 1.43 -6.14 18.65
N ASP A 208 1.17 -5.09 17.86
CA ASP A 208 0.83 -3.77 18.37
C ASP A 208 -0.27 -3.16 17.49
N THR A 209 -1.39 -2.86 18.10
CA THR A 209 -2.56 -2.25 17.43
C THR A 209 -2.66 -0.75 17.69
N GLY A 210 -1.75 -0.21 18.50
CA GLY A 210 -1.68 1.21 18.81
C GLY A 210 -1.18 2.07 17.65
N PRO A 211 -1.25 3.40 17.80
CA PRO A 211 -0.71 4.32 16.81
C PRO A 211 0.81 4.15 16.70
N LYS A 212 1.31 4.16 15.47
CA LYS A 212 2.75 4.09 15.21
C LYS A 212 3.45 5.32 15.78
N SER A 213 4.63 5.14 16.35
CA SER A 213 5.48 6.24 16.85
C SER A 213 5.86 7.22 15.73
N ARG A 214 5.97 6.75 14.51
CA ARG A 214 6.26 7.54 13.31
C ARG A 214 5.50 6.95 12.12
N SER A 215 4.92 7.82 11.28
CA SER A 215 4.24 7.37 10.05
C SER A 215 5.23 6.69 9.10
N SER A 216 4.75 5.79 8.22
CA SER A 216 5.62 5.15 7.23
C SER A 216 6.27 6.17 6.28
N ARG A 217 5.58 7.28 5.96
CA ARG A 217 6.14 8.37 5.13
C ARG A 217 7.31 9.06 5.85
N ASP A 218 7.12 9.44 7.11
CA ASP A 218 8.17 10.12 7.89
C ASP A 218 9.33 9.17 8.20
N GLY A 219 9.03 7.89 8.46
CA GLY A 219 10.04 6.84 8.62
C GLY A 219 10.87 6.65 7.36
N MET A 220 10.23 6.61 6.20
CA MET A 220 10.91 6.52 4.90
C MET A 220 11.84 7.73 4.67
N ASN A 221 11.33 8.95 4.84
CA ASN A 221 12.13 10.16 4.67
C ASN A 221 13.32 10.20 5.61
N HIS A 222 13.10 9.83 6.87
CA HIS A 222 14.16 9.74 7.88
C HIS A 222 15.22 8.71 7.50
N THR A 223 14.82 7.52 7.08
CA THR A 223 15.74 6.45 6.68
C THR A 223 16.59 6.86 5.48
N VAL A 224 15.95 7.43 4.45
CA VAL A 224 16.65 7.94 3.25
C VAL A 224 17.71 8.98 3.64
N ALA A 225 17.38 9.88 4.55
CA ALA A 225 18.26 11.00 4.92
C ALA A 225 19.40 10.59 5.84
N THR A 226 19.25 9.54 6.64
CA THR A 226 20.16 9.31 7.79
C THR A 226 20.74 7.90 7.90
N SER A 227 20.20 6.91 7.17
CA SER A 227 20.71 5.54 7.27
C SER A 227 21.88 5.30 6.32
N PRO A 228 23.05 4.89 6.83
CA PRO A 228 24.17 4.53 5.95
C PRO A 228 23.89 3.28 5.11
N LEU A 229 22.98 2.39 5.53
CA LEU A 229 22.60 1.20 4.77
C LEU A 229 21.63 1.51 3.62
N PHE A 230 21.03 2.71 3.62
CA PHE A 230 20.09 3.07 2.55
C PHE A 230 20.76 3.16 1.16
N GLN A 231 22.06 3.38 1.09
CA GLN A 231 22.79 3.49 -0.19
C GLN A 231 22.71 2.20 -1.02
N ILE A 232 22.66 1.03 -0.36
CA ILE A 232 22.60 -0.27 -1.03
C ILE A 232 21.16 -0.76 -1.22
N TRP A 233 20.22 -0.24 -0.42
CA TRP A 233 18.82 -0.69 -0.39
C TRP A 233 18.13 -0.66 -1.77
N PRO A 234 18.15 0.42 -2.57
CA PRO A 234 17.39 0.46 -3.82
C PRO A 234 17.80 -0.62 -4.82
N ALA A 235 19.11 -0.88 -4.95
CA ALA A 235 19.62 -1.91 -5.86
C ALA A 235 19.27 -3.32 -5.39
N GLN A 236 19.42 -3.59 -4.09
CA GLN A 236 19.06 -4.88 -3.51
C GLN A 236 17.56 -5.13 -3.61
N ALA A 237 16.72 -4.14 -3.26
CA ALA A 237 15.27 -4.27 -3.33
C ALA A 237 14.76 -4.46 -4.78
N GLU A 238 15.42 -3.88 -5.79
CA GLU A 238 15.09 -4.11 -7.20
C GLU A 238 15.43 -5.54 -7.63
N ALA A 239 16.59 -6.04 -7.22
CA ALA A 239 16.99 -7.44 -7.45
C ALA A 239 16.04 -8.42 -6.78
N ASP A 240 15.71 -8.19 -5.51
CA ASP A 240 14.76 -9.00 -4.75
C ASP A 240 13.37 -8.99 -5.41
N CYS A 241 12.88 -7.83 -5.86
CA CYS A 241 11.60 -7.73 -6.54
C CYS A 241 11.55 -8.58 -7.83
N THR A 242 12.65 -8.61 -8.56
CA THR A 242 12.78 -9.43 -9.77
C THR A 242 12.81 -10.91 -9.41
N ALA A 243 13.59 -11.30 -8.41
CA ALA A 243 13.69 -12.69 -7.97
C ALA A 243 12.36 -13.21 -7.38
N VAL A 244 11.66 -12.40 -6.57
CA VAL A 244 10.31 -12.71 -6.06
C VAL A 244 9.32 -12.91 -7.21
N HIS A 245 9.39 -12.09 -8.27
CA HIS A 245 8.55 -12.26 -9.45
C HIS A 245 8.82 -13.58 -10.16
N MET A 246 10.09 -13.93 -10.37
CA MET A 246 10.47 -15.20 -11.01
C MET A 246 10.02 -16.42 -10.17
N ALA A 247 10.17 -16.37 -8.86
CA ALA A 247 9.71 -17.41 -7.95
C ALA A 247 8.17 -17.58 -8.00
N LEU A 248 7.43 -16.48 -8.12
CA LEU A 248 5.98 -16.50 -8.33
C LEU A 248 5.60 -17.19 -9.65
N GLU A 249 6.26 -16.83 -10.76
CA GLU A 249 5.99 -17.44 -12.07
C GLU A 249 6.29 -18.94 -12.07
N ALA A 250 7.35 -19.35 -11.34
CA ALA A 250 7.73 -20.74 -11.16
C ALA A 250 6.85 -21.50 -10.13
N ARG A 251 6.00 -20.79 -9.37
CA ARG A 251 5.29 -21.33 -8.19
C ARG A 251 6.24 -21.99 -7.17
N ASP A 252 7.45 -21.47 -7.06
CA ASP A 252 8.45 -21.89 -6.08
C ASP A 252 8.20 -21.13 -4.76
N PHE A 253 7.38 -21.74 -3.90
CA PHE A 253 6.97 -21.10 -2.65
C PHE A 253 8.14 -20.94 -1.68
N ALA A 254 9.04 -21.91 -1.60
CA ALA A 254 10.20 -21.85 -0.70
C ALA A 254 11.11 -20.67 -1.04
N THR A 255 11.46 -20.50 -2.32
CA THR A 255 12.25 -19.38 -2.79
C THR A 255 11.51 -18.04 -2.63
N LEU A 256 10.22 -17.98 -2.97
CA LEU A 256 9.39 -16.79 -2.79
C LEU A 256 9.35 -16.34 -1.32
N GLY A 257 9.10 -17.28 -0.40
CA GLY A 257 9.00 -17.01 1.02
C GLY A 257 10.33 -16.51 1.60
N ALA A 258 11.42 -17.22 1.31
CA ALA A 258 12.77 -16.85 1.75
C ALA A 258 13.17 -15.45 1.27
N LEU A 259 12.94 -15.13 -0.01
CA LEU A 259 13.23 -13.80 -0.56
C LEU A 259 12.37 -12.70 0.07
N SER A 260 11.07 -12.96 0.26
CA SER A 260 10.16 -11.99 0.88
C SER A 260 10.53 -11.68 2.33
N GLU A 261 10.96 -12.70 3.08
CA GLU A 261 11.44 -12.56 4.46
C GLU A 261 12.77 -11.79 4.51
N ALA A 262 13.74 -12.17 3.68
CA ALA A 262 15.03 -11.50 3.59
C ALA A 262 14.87 -10.02 3.23
N ASN A 263 14.02 -9.70 2.25
CA ASN A 263 13.73 -8.33 1.84
C ASN A 263 13.08 -7.51 2.97
N ALA A 264 12.14 -8.10 3.73
CA ALA A 264 11.53 -7.43 4.87
C ALA A 264 12.54 -7.18 6.01
N LEU A 265 13.38 -8.16 6.33
CA LEU A 265 14.45 -8.01 7.34
C LEU A 265 15.49 -6.97 6.92
N ALA A 266 15.89 -6.96 5.66
CA ALA A 266 16.82 -5.96 5.11
C ALA A 266 16.24 -4.53 5.22
N LEU A 267 14.95 -4.36 4.95
CA LEU A 267 14.26 -3.07 5.17
C LEU A 267 14.34 -2.66 6.64
N HIS A 268 14.00 -3.56 7.57
CA HIS A 268 14.05 -3.25 9.00
C HIS A 268 15.48 -2.95 9.47
N ALA A 269 16.49 -3.69 9.01
CA ALA A 269 17.91 -3.39 9.28
C ALA A 269 18.28 -1.99 8.77
N THR A 270 17.82 -1.61 7.58
CA THR A 270 18.05 -0.27 7.00
C THR A 270 17.42 0.83 7.86
N MET A 271 16.21 0.61 8.39
CA MET A 271 15.55 1.55 9.31
C MET A 271 16.26 1.62 10.67
N MET A 272 16.67 0.49 11.23
CA MET A 272 17.41 0.45 12.51
C MET A 272 18.77 1.12 12.43
N ALA A 273 19.42 1.13 11.28
CA ALA A 273 20.68 1.84 11.05
C ALA A 273 20.53 3.36 10.84
N ALA A 274 19.31 3.89 10.78
CA ALA A 274 19.07 5.34 10.68
C ALA A 274 19.58 6.08 11.92
N ARG A 275 19.83 7.37 11.80
CA ARG A 275 20.36 8.22 12.90
C ARG A 275 19.45 9.42 13.15
N PRO A 276 18.72 9.45 14.29
CA PRO A 276 18.57 8.39 15.30
C PRO A 276 17.90 7.12 14.76
N ALA A 277 18.16 5.98 15.41
CA ALA A 277 17.62 4.69 15.00
C ALA A 277 16.09 4.67 14.96
N LEU A 278 15.52 4.02 13.93
CA LEU A 278 14.09 3.82 13.79
C LEU A 278 13.79 2.31 13.83
N CYS A 279 13.17 1.87 14.92
CA CYS A 279 12.76 0.49 15.09
C CYS A 279 11.23 0.41 15.22
N TYR A 280 10.59 -0.31 14.33
CA TYR A 280 9.15 -0.61 14.41
C TYR A 280 8.89 -1.96 15.09
N LEU A 281 9.85 -2.90 15.03
CA LEU A 281 9.70 -4.20 15.64
C LEU A 281 9.71 -4.07 17.17
N LYS A 282 8.86 -4.84 17.83
CA LYS A 282 8.74 -4.97 19.27
C LYS A 282 9.33 -6.31 19.73
N PRO A 283 9.59 -6.51 21.02
CA PRO A 283 10.03 -7.83 21.52
C PRO A 283 9.14 -8.98 21.06
N GLN A 284 7.82 -8.77 21.05
CA GLN A 284 6.86 -9.77 20.58
C GLN A 284 6.97 -10.05 19.08
N SER A 285 7.39 -9.06 18.27
CA SER A 285 7.66 -9.29 16.85
C SER A 285 8.80 -10.30 16.67
N TRP A 286 9.85 -10.16 17.46
CA TRP A 286 10.99 -11.08 17.47
C TRP A 286 10.59 -12.47 17.97
N SER A 287 9.77 -12.56 19.03
CA SER A 287 9.27 -13.85 19.53
C SER A 287 8.48 -14.60 18.45
N VAL A 288 7.67 -13.89 17.64
CA VAL A 288 6.95 -14.50 16.51
C VAL A 288 7.93 -15.00 15.44
N LEU A 289 8.99 -14.24 15.14
CA LEU A 289 9.99 -14.64 14.15
C LEU A 289 10.79 -15.86 14.65
N GLU A 290 11.20 -15.90 15.90
CA GLU A 290 11.91 -17.04 16.52
C GLU A 290 11.03 -18.30 16.48
N GLN A 291 9.76 -18.19 16.84
CA GLN A 291 8.81 -19.30 16.76
C GLN A 291 8.64 -19.82 15.32
N LEU A 292 8.57 -18.93 14.36
CA LEU A 292 8.46 -19.26 12.94
C LEU A 292 9.73 -19.97 12.45
N TRP A 293 10.90 -19.48 12.82
CA TRP A 293 12.17 -20.11 12.40
C TRP A 293 12.35 -21.49 13.03
N ALA A 294 11.97 -21.67 14.29
CA ALA A 294 11.96 -22.99 14.92
C ALA A 294 11.02 -23.97 14.19
N ALA A 295 9.80 -23.51 13.83
CA ALA A 295 8.86 -24.33 13.04
C ALA A 295 9.44 -24.72 11.68
N ARG A 296 10.23 -23.85 11.05
CA ARG A 296 10.89 -24.13 9.79
C ARG A 296 11.99 -25.20 9.95
N GLU A 297 12.72 -25.20 11.04
CA GLU A 297 13.69 -26.27 11.37
C GLU A 297 13.00 -27.65 11.57
N GLU A 298 11.73 -27.64 11.97
CA GLU A 298 10.88 -28.82 12.09
C GLU A 298 10.26 -29.27 10.75
N GLY A 299 10.50 -28.51 9.66
CA GLY A 299 10.07 -28.85 8.30
C GLY A 299 8.81 -28.13 7.82
N HIS A 300 8.28 -27.15 8.57
CA HIS A 300 7.12 -26.35 8.14
C HIS A 300 7.52 -25.23 7.17
N GLU A 301 6.89 -25.16 6.01
CA GLU A 301 7.16 -24.11 5.01
C GLU A 301 6.39 -22.83 5.32
N ILE A 302 6.82 -22.08 6.33
CA ILE A 302 6.24 -20.83 6.77
C ILE A 302 7.32 -19.74 6.74
N TYR A 303 6.99 -18.57 6.19
CA TYR A 303 7.89 -17.42 6.08
C TYR A 303 7.23 -16.16 6.63
N ALA A 304 8.03 -15.16 6.96
CA ALA A 304 7.54 -13.89 7.48
C ALA A 304 7.69 -12.75 6.47
N THR A 305 6.81 -11.77 6.55
CA THR A 305 7.04 -10.44 5.98
C THR A 305 6.52 -9.38 6.95
N MET A 306 7.17 -8.22 6.99
CA MET A 306 6.81 -7.10 7.85
C MET A 306 6.85 -5.81 7.03
N ASP A 307 5.86 -4.94 7.23
CA ASP A 307 5.90 -3.56 6.75
C ASP A 307 6.48 -2.65 7.83
N ALA A 308 6.53 -1.34 7.63
CA ALA A 308 6.93 -0.38 8.66
C ALA A 308 5.91 -0.38 9.82
N GLY A 309 6.01 -1.39 10.68
CA GLY A 309 5.13 -1.65 11.83
C GLY A 309 5.58 -2.89 12.59
N ALA A 310 4.96 -3.13 13.77
CA ALA A 310 5.31 -4.24 14.65
C ALA A 310 4.69 -5.59 14.24
N ASN A 311 3.57 -5.56 13.50
CA ASN A 311 2.79 -6.76 13.19
C ASN A 311 3.49 -7.62 12.14
N VAL A 312 3.57 -8.93 12.42
CA VAL A 312 4.18 -9.92 11.53
C VAL A 312 3.09 -10.52 10.63
N LYS A 313 3.41 -10.76 9.37
CA LYS A 313 2.57 -11.47 8.43
C LYS A 313 3.26 -12.78 8.06
N LEU A 314 2.56 -13.88 8.27
CA LEU A 314 3.03 -15.19 7.89
C LEU A 314 2.58 -15.49 6.46
N LEU A 315 3.48 -16.01 5.65
CA LEU A 315 3.23 -16.49 4.29
C LEU A 315 3.34 -18.01 4.33
N PHE A 316 2.34 -18.71 3.80
CA PHE A 316 2.30 -20.17 3.81
C PHE A 316 1.31 -20.71 2.77
N LEU A 317 1.36 -21.98 2.48
CA LEU A 317 0.37 -22.65 1.64
C LEU A 317 -0.72 -23.32 2.50
N SER A 318 -1.84 -23.65 1.88
CA SER A 318 -3.00 -24.24 2.57
C SER A 318 -2.69 -25.51 3.35
N SER A 319 -1.65 -26.26 3.00
CA SER A 319 -1.13 -27.41 3.74
C SER A 319 -0.73 -27.06 5.19
N GLU A 320 -0.23 -25.85 5.40
CA GLU A 320 0.24 -25.38 6.71
C GLU A 320 -0.86 -24.66 7.53
N GLU A 321 -2.08 -24.50 7.00
CA GLU A 321 -3.12 -23.70 7.65
C GLU A 321 -3.47 -24.22 9.04
N SER A 322 -3.54 -25.54 9.24
CA SER A 322 -3.84 -26.16 10.53
C SER A 322 -2.74 -25.89 11.56
N PHE A 323 -1.48 -26.01 11.16
CA PHE A 323 -0.33 -25.71 12.02
C PHE A 323 -0.32 -24.23 12.42
N VAL A 324 -0.50 -23.33 11.47
CA VAL A 324 -0.52 -21.87 11.73
C VAL A 324 -1.65 -21.49 12.69
N ARG A 325 -2.86 -22.02 12.50
CA ARG A 325 -3.99 -21.74 13.39
C ARG A 325 -3.76 -22.26 14.81
N HIS A 326 -3.07 -23.38 14.97
CA HIS A 326 -2.78 -23.95 16.28
C HIS A 326 -1.68 -23.14 17.00
N ASN A 327 -0.56 -22.87 16.33
CA ASN A 327 0.62 -22.29 16.95
C ASN A 327 0.61 -20.76 17.00
N PHE A 328 -0.11 -20.11 16.09
CA PHE A 328 -0.29 -18.65 16.05
C PHE A 328 -1.77 -18.28 16.25
N SER A 329 -2.33 -18.69 17.38
CA SER A 329 -3.79 -18.65 17.65
C SER A 329 -4.42 -17.26 17.57
N THR A 330 -3.64 -16.19 17.73
CA THR A 330 -4.10 -14.79 17.60
C THR A 330 -4.10 -14.31 16.14
N ALA A 331 -3.58 -15.11 15.21
CA ALA A 331 -3.44 -14.72 13.82
C ALA A 331 -4.78 -14.79 13.08
N SER A 332 -5.03 -13.79 12.25
CA SER A 332 -6.14 -13.79 11.30
C SER A 332 -5.67 -14.33 9.95
N VAL A 333 -6.19 -15.49 9.53
CA VAL A 333 -5.84 -16.14 8.26
C VAL A 333 -6.70 -15.54 7.14
N ILE A 334 -6.03 -15.15 6.06
CA ILE A 334 -6.61 -14.59 4.85
C ILE A 334 -6.31 -15.52 3.68
N ARG A 335 -7.27 -15.69 2.81
CA ARG A 335 -7.20 -16.46 1.58
C ARG A 335 -7.34 -15.51 0.40
N PRO A 336 -6.21 -15.04 -0.15
CA PRO A 336 -6.22 -13.95 -1.14
C PRO A 336 -6.98 -14.24 -2.43
N PHE A 337 -7.15 -15.52 -2.77
CA PHE A 337 -7.78 -15.97 -4.01
C PHE A 337 -9.18 -16.59 -3.79
N ASP A 338 -9.67 -16.70 -2.57
CA ASP A 338 -11.07 -17.01 -2.35
C ASP A 338 -11.89 -15.82 -2.87
N GLN A 339 -12.75 -16.08 -3.83
CA GLN A 339 -13.69 -15.05 -4.31
C GLN A 339 -14.77 -14.82 -3.25
N PRO A 340 -15.21 -13.58 -3.05
CA PRO A 340 -16.34 -13.29 -2.18
C PRO A 340 -17.64 -13.89 -2.72
#